data_e9ced034f5dee4ac33fdb415b55692a1
#
_entry.id   e9ced034f5dee4ac33fdb415b55692a1
#
_cell.length_a   1.000
_cell.length_b   1.000
_cell.length_c   1.000
_cell.angle_alpha   90.00
_cell.angle_beta   90.00
_cell.angle_gamma   90.00
#
_symmetry.space_group_name_H-M   'P 1'
#
loop_
_entity.id
_entity.type
_entity.pdbx_description
1 polymer ?
#
loop_
_entity_poly.entity_id
_entity_poly.type
_entity_poly.pdbx_seq_one_letter_code
_entity_poly.pdbx_strand_id
1 'polypeptide(L)'
;MPQVIVKGISREKTAALAPRIAETVASIIAVPEEWIVVEHNEVAFFRGGKADARSAMVVIQWKQRPKELQEKVAKALADLLLAEGSRPVEIIYQNPDMDDFYEYEGE
;
A
#
# COMPACT_ATOMS: atom_id res chain seq x y z
N MET A 1 -6.14 -7.49 7.82
CA MET A 1 -5.73 -6.09 7.56
C MET A 1 -4.48 -5.77 8.32
N PRO A 2 -3.59 -5.04 7.78
CA PRO A 2 -3.75 -4.08 6.66
C PRO A 2 -3.73 -4.71 5.27
N GLN A 3 -4.43 -4.03 4.36
CA GLN A 3 -4.39 -4.31 2.95
C GLN A 3 -3.66 -3.15 2.26
N VAL A 4 -2.59 -3.47 1.55
CA VAL A 4 -1.78 -2.47 0.85
C VAL A 4 -1.98 -2.67 -0.64
N ILE A 5 -2.71 -1.76 -1.26
CA ILE A 5 -3.10 -1.88 -2.67
C ILE A 5 -2.18 -1.00 -3.49
N VAL A 6 -1.41 -1.59 -4.38
CA VAL A 6 -0.40 -0.90 -5.18
C VAL A 6 -0.89 -0.75 -6.61
N LYS A 7 -0.89 0.49 -7.10
CA LYS A 7 -1.34 0.85 -8.44
C LYS A 7 -0.24 1.61 -9.17
N GLY A 8 -0.06 1.34 -10.45
CA GLY A 8 0.83 2.12 -11.31
C GLY A 8 2.21 1.52 -11.53
N ILE A 9 2.56 0.43 -10.89
CA ILE A 9 3.78 -0.32 -11.19
C ILE A 9 3.41 -1.70 -11.68
N SER A 10 4.35 -2.40 -12.31
CA SER A 10 4.08 -3.71 -12.88
C SER A 10 3.83 -4.76 -11.80
N ARG A 11 3.15 -5.83 -12.20
CA ARG A 11 2.94 -6.96 -11.32
C ARG A 11 4.28 -7.55 -10.84
N GLU A 12 5.25 -7.63 -11.75
CA GLU A 12 6.58 -8.16 -11.44
C GLU A 12 7.30 -7.30 -10.41
N LYS A 13 7.26 -5.97 -10.56
CA LYS A 13 7.84 -5.07 -9.55
C LYS A 13 7.12 -5.16 -8.23
N THR A 14 5.80 -5.23 -8.27
CA THR A 14 5.01 -5.39 -7.05
C THR A 14 5.39 -6.68 -6.33
N ALA A 15 5.49 -7.78 -7.06
CA ALA A 15 5.89 -9.05 -6.48
C ALA A 15 7.28 -9.00 -5.85
N ALA A 16 8.23 -8.32 -6.51
CA ALA A 16 9.58 -8.17 -5.98
C ALA A 16 9.62 -7.30 -4.72
N LEU A 17 8.76 -6.29 -4.63
CA LEU A 17 8.71 -5.38 -3.48
C LEU A 17 7.83 -5.89 -2.35
N ALA A 18 6.92 -6.80 -2.62
CA ALA A 18 5.93 -7.26 -1.63
C ALA A 18 6.55 -7.71 -0.30
N PRO A 19 7.64 -8.50 -0.27
CA PRO A 19 8.24 -8.88 1.00
C PRO A 19 8.73 -7.68 1.80
N ARG A 20 9.34 -6.70 1.14
CA ARG A 20 9.84 -5.49 1.82
C ARG A 20 8.71 -4.61 2.29
N ILE A 21 7.64 -4.51 1.51
CA ILE A 21 6.45 -3.76 1.91
C ILE A 21 5.85 -4.39 3.17
N ALA A 22 5.66 -5.70 3.16
CA ALA A 22 5.07 -6.41 4.31
C ALA A 22 5.93 -6.25 5.55
N GLU A 23 7.24 -6.47 5.43
CA GLU A 23 8.18 -6.32 6.55
C GLU A 23 8.16 -4.90 7.10
N THR A 24 8.21 -3.91 6.22
CA THR A 24 8.23 -2.50 6.61
C THR A 24 6.98 -2.09 7.38
N VAL A 25 5.81 -2.41 6.84
CA VAL A 25 4.55 -2.06 7.50
C VAL A 25 4.41 -2.80 8.83
N ALA A 26 4.66 -4.10 8.83
CA ALA A 26 4.53 -4.92 10.03
C ALA A 26 5.46 -4.44 11.14
N SER A 27 6.69 -4.06 10.81
CA SER A 27 7.65 -3.56 11.77
C SER A 27 7.19 -2.24 12.39
N ILE A 28 6.70 -1.32 11.57
CA ILE A 28 6.27 0.01 12.05
C ILE A 28 5.06 -0.09 12.98
N ILE A 29 4.08 -0.92 12.62
CA ILE A 29 2.85 -1.02 13.41
C ILE A 29 2.86 -2.17 14.42
N ALA A 30 3.96 -2.91 14.49
CA ALA A 30 4.18 -4.00 15.46
C ALA A 30 3.13 -5.11 15.36
N VAL A 31 2.97 -5.67 14.17
CA VAL A 31 2.10 -6.83 13.92
C VAL A 31 2.88 -7.90 13.17
N PRO A 32 2.39 -9.15 13.15
CA PRO A 32 3.01 -10.20 12.33
C PRO A 32 2.97 -9.85 10.85
N GLU A 33 4.03 -10.21 10.11
CA GLU A 33 4.10 -9.91 8.68
C GLU A 33 2.95 -10.54 7.88
N GLU A 34 2.52 -11.73 8.28
CA GLU A 34 1.43 -12.43 7.59
C GLU A 34 0.09 -11.71 7.67
N TRP A 35 -0.03 -10.68 8.51
CA TRP A 35 -1.23 -9.86 8.54
C TRP A 35 -1.26 -8.85 7.40
N ILE A 36 -0.11 -8.56 6.79
CA ILE A 36 -0.01 -7.57 5.73
C ILE A 36 -0.30 -8.24 4.39
N VAL A 37 -1.35 -7.79 3.72
CA VAL A 37 -1.68 -8.27 2.38
C VAL A 37 -1.28 -7.19 1.39
N VAL A 38 -0.46 -7.55 0.41
CA VAL A 38 -0.08 -6.65 -0.68
C VAL A 38 -0.85 -7.07 -1.92
N GLU A 39 -1.58 -6.13 -2.47
CA GLU A 39 -2.42 -6.35 -3.63
C GLU A 39 -1.92 -5.50 -4.78
N HIS A 40 -1.81 -6.09 -5.97
CA HIS A 40 -1.48 -5.36 -7.19
C HIS A 40 -2.75 -5.11 -7.98
N ASN A 41 -2.95 -3.85 -8.38
CA ASN A 41 -4.02 -3.50 -9.32
C ASN A 41 -3.39 -2.95 -10.59
N GLU A 42 -3.75 -3.55 -11.72
CA GLU A 42 -3.32 -3.06 -13.01
C GLU A 42 -4.20 -1.88 -13.41
N VAL A 43 -3.58 -0.72 -13.60
CA VAL A 43 -4.29 0.52 -13.93
C VAL A 43 -3.47 1.31 -14.94
N ALA A 44 -4.14 2.21 -15.66
CA ALA A 44 -3.48 3.20 -16.48
C ALA A 44 -3.85 4.59 -15.93
N PHE A 45 -2.84 5.43 -15.73
CA PHE A 45 -3.08 6.78 -15.27
C PHE A 45 -2.97 7.78 -16.42
N PHE A 46 -3.81 8.80 -16.35
CA PHE A 46 -3.78 9.93 -17.28
C PHE A 46 -3.79 11.21 -16.45
N ARG A 47 -2.75 12.00 -16.60
CA ARG A 47 -2.60 13.23 -15.83
C ARG A 47 -2.83 14.42 -16.78
N GLY A 48 -3.82 15.24 -16.47
CA GLY A 48 -4.21 16.30 -17.38
C GLY A 48 -4.60 15.79 -18.76
N GLY A 49 -5.19 14.58 -18.82
CA GLY A 49 -5.60 13.93 -20.05
C GLY A 49 -4.50 13.26 -20.84
N LYS A 50 -3.27 13.24 -20.34
CA LYS A 50 -2.13 12.62 -21.02
C LYS A 50 -1.66 11.39 -20.24
N ALA A 51 -1.23 10.35 -20.98
CA ALA A 51 -0.73 9.13 -20.35
C ALA A 51 0.40 9.42 -19.38
N ASP A 52 0.31 8.85 -18.19
CA ASP A 52 1.31 8.99 -17.14
C ASP A 52 1.74 7.59 -16.70
N ALA A 53 2.91 7.17 -17.18
CA ALA A 53 3.46 5.86 -16.89
C ALA A 53 4.36 5.84 -15.66
N ARG A 54 4.56 6.96 -14.99
CA ARG A 54 5.51 7.07 -13.88
C ARG A 54 4.87 7.16 -12.51
N SER A 55 3.61 7.58 -12.45
CA SER A 55 2.91 7.72 -11.18
C SER A 55 2.64 6.38 -10.53
N ALA A 56 2.66 6.37 -9.22
CA ALA A 56 2.19 5.24 -8.43
C ALA A 56 1.25 5.73 -7.34
N MET A 57 0.27 4.92 -7.00
CA MET A 57 -0.63 5.21 -5.88
C MET A 57 -0.73 3.97 -5.00
N VAL A 58 -0.66 4.19 -3.70
CA VAL A 58 -0.85 3.14 -2.71
C VAL A 58 -2.07 3.49 -1.88
N VAL A 59 -3.01 2.57 -1.83
CA VAL A 59 -4.19 2.69 -0.97
C VAL A 59 -4.00 1.72 0.19
N ILE A 60 -4.01 2.24 1.41
CA ILE A 60 -3.84 1.40 2.60
C ILE A 60 -5.18 1.33 3.33
N GLN A 61 -5.74 0.13 3.36
CA GLN A 61 -6.97 -0.14 4.11
C GLN A 61 -6.58 -0.83 5.39
N TRP A 62 -6.85 -0.21 6.52
CA TRP A 62 -6.51 -0.77 7.81
C TRP A 62 -7.41 -0.22 8.91
N LYS A 63 -7.36 -0.87 10.06
CA LYS A 63 -7.92 -0.29 11.27
C LYS A 63 -7.16 1.00 11.58
N GLN A 64 -7.89 2.09 11.80
CA GLN A 64 -7.27 3.39 12.05
C GLN A 64 -6.22 3.31 13.17
N ARG A 65 -5.07 3.93 12.91
CA ARG A 65 -3.96 4.01 13.85
C ARG A 65 -3.57 5.46 14.08
N PRO A 66 -2.78 5.75 15.12
CA PRO A 66 -2.34 7.12 15.39
C PRO A 66 -1.68 7.76 14.18
N LYS A 67 -1.87 9.06 14.05
CA LYS A 67 -1.36 9.85 12.92
C LYS A 67 0.14 9.65 12.73
N GLU A 68 0.89 9.55 13.82
CA GLU A 68 2.32 9.33 13.78
C GLU A 68 2.68 8.05 13.03
N LEU A 69 1.97 6.97 13.27
CA LEU A 69 2.20 5.70 12.56
C LEU A 69 1.79 5.79 11.10
N GLN A 70 0.70 6.48 10.81
CA GLN A 70 0.29 6.73 9.43
C GLN A 70 1.40 7.43 8.65
N GLU A 71 1.98 8.46 9.24
CA GLU A 71 3.04 9.23 8.58
C GLU A 71 4.29 8.39 8.36
N LYS A 72 4.66 7.57 9.33
CA LYS A 72 5.83 6.69 9.20
C LYS A 72 5.64 5.65 8.09
N VAL A 73 4.49 5.00 8.05
CA VAL A 73 4.20 4.01 7.01
C VAL A 73 4.18 4.67 5.63
N ALA A 74 3.49 5.80 5.51
CA ALA A 74 3.40 6.52 4.24
C ALA A 74 4.78 6.90 3.72
N LYS A 75 5.62 7.46 4.58
CA LYS A 75 6.98 7.87 4.21
C LYS A 75 7.82 6.68 3.77
N ALA A 76 7.77 5.60 4.52
CA ALA A 76 8.56 4.41 4.21
C ALA A 76 8.14 3.78 2.88
N LEU A 77 6.83 3.67 2.62
CA LEU A 77 6.35 3.12 1.36
C LEU A 77 6.64 4.06 0.19
N ALA A 78 6.49 5.35 0.40
CA ALA A 78 6.83 6.33 -0.64
C ALA A 78 8.30 6.21 -1.02
N ASP A 79 9.20 6.10 -0.04
CA ASP A 79 10.62 5.96 -0.29
C ASP A 79 10.95 4.71 -1.11
N LEU A 80 10.28 3.59 -0.82
CA LEU A 80 10.48 2.36 -1.58
C LEU A 80 10.11 2.56 -3.06
N LEU A 81 8.96 3.17 -3.31
CA LEU A 81 8.48 3.35 -4.68
C LEU A 81 9.24 4.44 -5.44
N LEU A 82 9.62 5.52 -4.75
CA LEU A 82 10.45 6.55 -5.36
C LEU A 82 11.79 5.99 -5.79
N ALA A 83 12.38 5.11 -4.97
CA ALA A 83 13.65 4.46 -5.29
C ALA A 83 13.54 3.58 -6.55
N GLU A 84 12.34 3.07 -6.84
CA GLU A 84 12.09 2.26 -8.05
C GLU A 84 11.75 3.11 -9.28
N GLY A 85 11.74 4.43 -9.12
CA GLY A 85 11.52 5.34 -10.25
C GLY A 85 10.11 5.90 -10.38
N SER A 86 9.18 5.52 -9.52
CA SER A 86 7.82 6.07 -9.55
C SER A 86 7.83 7.55 -9.16
N ARG A 87 7.04 8.38 -9.87
CA ARG A 87 6.92 9.82 -9.62
C ARG A 87 5.62 10.36 -10.19
N PRO A 88 4.77 11.04 -9.42
CA PRO A 88 4.82 11.07 -7.96
C PRO A 88 4.34 9.76 -7.36
N VAL A 89 4.55 9.61 -6.07
CA VAL A 89 3.97 8.52 -5.29
C VAL A 89 2.93 9.16 -4.36
N GLU A 90 1.70 8.72 -4.50
CA GLU A 90 0.60 9.19 -3.67
C GLU A 90 0.15 8.06 -2.76
N ILE A 91 -0.11 8.37 -1.50
CA ILE A 91 -0.53 7.38 -0.52
C ILE A 91 -1.79 7.89 0.16
N ILE A 92 -2.82 7.08 0.14
CA ILE A 92 -4.08 7.41 0.79
C ILE A 92 -4.49 6.29 1.73
N TYR A 93 -5.05 6.65 2.87
CA TYR A 93 -5.59 5.70 3.83
C TYR A 93 -7.09 5.63 3.72
N GLN A 94 -7.60 4.42 3.82
CA GLN A 94 -9.03 4.17 3.98
C GLN A 94 -9.18 3.44 5.31
N ASN A 95 -9.90 4.05 6.24
CA ASN A 95 -10.10 3.51 7.57
C ASN A 95 -11.54 3.01 7.67
N PRO A 96 -11.80 1.73 7.36
CA PRO A 96 -13.16 1.21 7.47
C PRO A 96 -13.58 1.17 8.94
N ASP A 97 -14.88 1.32 9.16
CA ASP A 97 -15.45 1.07 10.46
C ASP A 97 -15.30 -0.42 10.75
N MET A 98 -14.60 -0.77 11.81
CA MET A 98 -14.34 -2.17 12.11
C MET A 98 -15.60 -2.95 12.48
N ASP A 99 -16.69 -2.26 12.80
CA ASP A 99 -17.98 -2.92 12.97
C ASP A 99 -18.53 -3.45 11.65
N ASP A 100 -18.00 -2.97 10.52
CA ASP A 100 -18.36 -3.42 9.18
C ASP A 100 -17.36 -4.40 8.58
N PHE A 101 -16.39 -4.85 9.38
CA PHE A 101 -15.36 -5.79 8.93
C PHE A 101 -15.66 -7.19 9.50
N TYR A 102 -15.74 -8.16 8.61
CA TYR A 102 -15.99 -9.54 8.98
C TYR A 102 -14.93 -10.43 8.34
N GLU A 103 -14.35 -11.30 9.13
CA GLU A 103 -13.35 -12.25 8.63
C GLU A 103 -13.79 -13.67 9.00
N TYR A 104 -13.85 -14.53 8.00
CA TYR A 104 -14.21 -15.93 8.16
C TYR A 104 -13.03 -16.76 7.68
N GLU A 105 -12.43 -17.52 8.60
CA GLU A 105 -11.22 -18.27 8.27
C GLU A 105 -11.49 -19.50 7.40
N GLY A 106 -12.72 -19.97 7.42
CA GLY A 106 -13.08 -21.21 6.75
C GLY A 106 -12.69 -22.42 7.58
N GLU A 107 -12.67 -23.56 6.94
CA GLU A 107 -12.34 -24.84 7.57
C GLU A 107 -11.15 -25.50 6.93
#